data_cdf577ab4d025bdd623d0c69cee4f08b
#
_entry.id   cdf577ab4d025bdd623d0c69cee4f08b
#
_cell.length_a   1.000
_cell.length_b   1.000
_cell.length_c   1.000
_cell.angle_alpha   90.00
_cell.angle_beta   90.00
_cell.angle_gamma   90.00
#
_symmetry.space_group_name_H-M   'P 1'
#
loop_
_entity.id
_entity.type
_entity.pdbx_description
1 polymer ?
#
loop_
_entity_poly.entity_id
_entity_poly.type
_entity_poly.pdbx_seq_one_letter_code
_entity_poly.pdbx_strand_id
1 'polypeptide(L)'
;KNIQNLYSKLMKKTLFVLMLLIFTSSVFASDEKPGRFFEDQPDVTDQPQVHFIYLLNKNSKDNEWDISGKMEAELLEANQKMLKMTKGKQKFRYDFRKDGKLDISFVRFDKKHKGNYGMNYPDAYLTKLGFNDPNKLYFAWVDVNHRDGGQGSVHHGYIFLKSKYISGSHKRILMTLHELTHVAGFAWECTKGNQRGHVGSTIIGGPSTGDKFSLGKYLYDHGDPTCPDMKDLVFLEPTSDNPFNPVYLKCAMAAEVGRGIAPDNNYDWRKRYSHKKLAKVKKKRTWCTYNRYKNYSDSGH
;
A
#
# COMPACT_ATOMS: atom_id res chain seq x y z
N LYS A 1 69.73 -3.48 2.36
CA LYS A 1 68.81 -3.17 3.52
C LYS A 1 67.66 -2.24 3.14
N ASN A 2 67.80 -1.29 2.19
CA ASN A 2 66.72 -0.32 1.87
C ASN A 2 65.56 -0.93 1.06
N ILE A 3 65.81 -1.91 0.19
CA ILE A 3 64.78 -2.49 -0.68
C ILE A 3 63.83 -3.39 0.12
N GLN A 4 64.30 -4.18 1.04
CA GLN A 4 63.46 -5.04 1.90
C GLN A 4 62.51 -4.22 2.83
N ASN A 5 63.00 -3.06 3.32
CA ASN A 5 62.14 -2.16 4.12
C ASN A 5 61.03 -1.51 3.29
N LEU A 6 61.30 -1.23 2.01
CA LEU A 6 60.28 -0.65 1.11
C LEU A 6 59.19 -1.66 0.80
N TYR A 7 59.51 -2.92 0.51
CA TYR A 7 58.55 -4.00 0.27
C TYR A 7 57.69 -4.30 1.51
N SER A 8 58.29 -4.31 2.71
CA SER A 8 57.53 -4.52 3.96
C SER A 8 56.54 -3.40 4.24
N LYS A 9 56.92 -2.14 3.98
CA LYS A 9 55.98 -0.99 4.12
C LYS A 9 54.88 -1.01 3.07
N LEU A 10 55.15 -1.40 1.84
CA LEU A 10 54.18 -1.50 0.77
C LEU A 10 53.17 -2.62 1.07
N MET A 11 53.61 -3.81 1.45
CA MET A 11 52.77 -4.95 1.83
C MET A 11 51.83 -4.60 3.00
N LYS A 12 52.34 -3.92 4.03
CA LYS A 12 51.53 -3.49 5.18
C LYS A 12 50.45 -2.50 4.77
N LYS A 13 50.74 -1.55 3.87
CA LYS A 13 49.71 -0.61 3.34
C LYS A 13 48.67 -1.30 2.47
N THR A 14 49.08 -2.24 1.62
CA THR A 14 48.16 -3.00 0.75
C THR A 14 47.27 -3.91 1.59
N LEU A 15 47.82 -4.57 2.62
CA LEU A 15 47.03 -5.40 3.55
C LEU A 15 46.00 -4.58 4.35
N PHE A 16 46.37 -3.37 4.77
CA PHE A 16 45.50 -2.45 5.49
C PHE A 16 44.36 -1.94 4.60
N VAL A 17 44.62 -1.62 3.34
CA VAL A 17 43.59 -1.20 2.36
C VAL A 17 42.67 -2.37 2.02
N LEU A 18 43.20 -3.59 1.85
CA LEU A 18 42.37 -4.79 1.65
C LEU A 18 41.49 -5.08 2.85
N MET A 19 41.98 -4.92 4.07
CA MET A 19 41.19 -5.09 5.31
C MET A 19 40.11 -4.05 5.44
N LEU A 20 40.34 -2.78 5.06
CA LEU A 20 39.35 -1.73 5.04
C LEU A 20 38.23 -2.00 4.00
N LEU A 21 38.56 -2.57 2.85
CA LEU A 21 37.57 -2.94 1.82
C LEU A 21 36.66 -4.10 2.25
N ILE A 22 37.14 -5.01 3.10
CA ILE A 22 36.37 -6.13 3.64
C ILE A 22 35.38 -5.63 4.72
N PHE A 23 35.72 -4.58 5.48
CA PHE A 23 34.84 -4.04 6.53
C PHE A 23 33.71 -3.12 6.03
N THR A 24 33.81 -2.57 4.81
CA THR A 24 32.78 -1.69 4.25
C THR A 24 31.60 -2.44 3.61
N SER A 25 31.74 -3.73 3.33
CA SER A 25 30.68 -4.56 2.74
C SER A 25 29.70 -5.16 3.74
N SER A 26 29.96 -5.09 5.04
CA SER A 26 29.14 -5.81 6.04
C SER A 26 27.91 -5.06 6.55
N VAL A 27 27.70 -3.81 6.20
CA VAL A 27 26.53 -3.04 6.68
C VAL A 27 25.30 -3.20 5.76
N PHE A 28 25.49 -3.55 4.50
CA PHE A 28 24.39 -3.77 3.54
C PHE A 28 24.02 -5.25 3.36
N ALA A 29 24.87 -6.18 3.75
CA ALA A 29 24.65 -7.63 3.59
C ALA A 29 23.54 -8.20 4.50
N SER A 30 23.01 -7.42 5.47
CA SER A 30 22.02 -7.94 6.42
C SER A 30 20.60 -8.03 5.86
N ASP A 31 20.28 -7.29 4.80
CA ASP A 31 18.94 -7.28 4.18
C ASP A 31 18.88 -8.18 2.93
N GLU A 32 20.00 -8.45 2.28
CA GLU A 32 20.05 -9.39 1.16
C GLU A 32 19.90 -10.82 1.65
N LYS A 33 18.78 -11.45 1.28
CA LYS A 33 18.45 -12.84 1.62
C LYS A 33 17.90 -13.57 0.40
N PRO A 34 18.15 -14.87 0.27
CA PRO A 34 17.57 -15.64 -0.82
C PRO A 34 16.06 -15.51 -0.90
N GLY A 35 15.55 -15.19 -2.09
CA GLY A 35 14.13 -15.03 -2.35
C GLY A 35 13.55 -13.67 -1.98
N ARG A 36 14.35 -12.71 -1.53
CA ARG A 36 13.94 -11.34 -1.24
C ARG A 36 14.08 -10.44 -2.45
N PHE A 37 13.10 -9.58 -2.66
CA PHE A 37 13.05 -8.58 -3.72
C PHE A 37 12.95 -7.18 -3.10
N PHE A 38 13.69 -6.21 -3.64
CA PHE A 38 13.73 -4.84 -3.14
C PHE A 38 12.91 -3.88 -4.00
N GLU A 39 12.41 -4.35 -5.09
CA GLU A 39 11.62 -3.63 -6.09
C GLU A 39 10.47 -4.50 -6.58
N ASP A 40 9.48 -3.84 -7.13
CA ASP A 40 8.34 -4.43 -7.82
C ASP A 40 8.83 -5.27 -9.01
N GLN A 41 8.50 -6.55 -9.06
CA GLN A 41 8.94 -7.46 -10.11
C GLN A 41 8.08 -7.29 -11.37
N PRO A 42 8.56 -7.73 -12.54
CA PRO A 42 7.78 -7.63 -13.77
C PRO A 42 6.43 -8.34 -13.67
N ASP A 43 5.37 -7.61 -13.94
CA ASP A 43 4.00 -8.06 -13.90
C ASP A 43 3.72 -9.28 -14.81
N VAL A 44 2.87 -10.17 -14.34
CA VAL A 44 2.36 -11.30 -15.15
C VAL A 44 1.09 -10.93 -15.92
N THR A 45 0.50 -9.78 -15.63
CA THR A 45 -0.69 -9.22 -16.30
C THR A 45 -0.57 -7.69 -16.38
N ASP A 46 -1.22 -7.09 -17.37
CA ASP A 46 -1.36 -5.64 -17.53
C ASP A 46 -2.54 -5.05 -16.74
N GLN A 47 -3.30 -5.89 -16.06
CA GLN A 47 -4.47 -5.47 -15.30
C GLN A 47 -4.07 -4.80 -13.98
N PRO A 48 -4.88 -3.83 -13.48
CA PRO A 48 -4.64 -3.21 -12.17
C PRO A 48 -4.60 -4.23 -11.04
N GLN A 49 -3.60 -4.14 -10.15
CA GLN A 49 -3.30 -5.13 -9.11
C GLN A 49 -2.97 -4.49 -7.77
N VAL A 50 -3.00 -5.29 -6.71
CA VAL A 50 -2.53 -4.92 -5.37
C VAL A 50 -1.14 -5.50 -5.17
N HIS A 51 -0.14 -4.65 -5.03
CA HIS A 51 1.23 -5.01 -4.71
C HIS A 51 1.51 -4.91 -3.22
N PHE A 52 2.28 -5.84 -2.67
CA PHE A 52 2.55 -5.91 -1.24
C PHE A 52 3.98 -5.53 -0.89
N ILE A 53 4.14 -4.92 0.29
CA ILE A 53 5.45 -4.46 0.77
C ILE A 53 5.63 -4.89 2.23
N TYR A 54 6.75 -5.51 2.55
CA TYR A 54 7.22 -5.62 3.93
C TYR A 54 8.14 -4.44 4.25
N LEU A 55 7.66 -3.52 5.07
CA LEU A 55 8.34 -2.26 5.39
C LEU A 55 8.90 -2.29 6.80
N LEU A 56 10.22 -2.25 6.92
CA LEU A 56 10.94 -2.39 8.17
C LEU A 56 11.56 -1.06 8.62
N ASN A 57 11.49 -0.76 9.92
CA ASN A 57 12.17 0.41 10.47
C ASN A 57 13.70 0.23 10.39
N LYS A 58 14.45 1.32 10.21
CA LYS A 58 15.90 1.32 9.97
C LYS A 58 16.69 0.36 10.88
N ASN A 59 16.41 0.35 12.17
CA ASN A 59 17.15 -0.41 13.16
C ASN A 59 16.33 -1.58 13.75
N SER A 60 15.20 -1.94 13.14
CA SER A 60 14.39 -3.06 13.63
C SER A 60 14.99 -4.39 13.20
N LYS A 61 14.86 -5.39 14.08
CA LYS A 61 15.16 -6.78 13.73
C LYS A 61 14.23 -7.20 12.58
N ASP A 62 14.80 -7.82 11.59
CA ASP A 62 14.06 -8.40 10.48
C ASP A 62 13.43 -9.74 10.91
N ASN A 63 12.10 -9.83 10.79
CA ASN A 63 11.31 -11.02 11.09
C ASN A 63 10.97 -11.84 9.85
N GLU A 64 11.53 -11.47 8.68
CA GLU A 64 11.45 -12.23 7.42
C GLU A 64 10.01 -12.50 6.96
N TRP A 65 9.10 -11.56 7.18
CA TRP A 65 7.70 -11.72 6.80
C TRP A 65 7.53 -11.95 5.29
N ASP A 66 8.33 -11.27 4.46
CA ASP A 66 8.33 -11.34 3.00
C ASP A 66 8.78 -12.68 2.43
N ILE A 67 9.78 -13.32 3.07
CA ILE A 67 10.41 -14.55 2.55
C ILE A 67 10.06 -15.82 3.32
N SER A 68 9.48 -15.70 4.53
CA SER A 68 9.11 -16.87 5.34
C SER A 68 7.83 -17.57 4.89
N GLY A 69 7.10 -17.03 3.91
CA GLY A 69 5.79 -17.49 3.48
C GLY A 69 4.64 -17.11 4.42
N LYS A 70 4.91 -16.53 5.60
CA LYS A 70 3.87 -16.17 6.57
C LYS A 70 2.99 -15.03 6.10
N MET A 71 3.59 -13.97 5.55
CA MET A 71 2.85 -12.83 5.00
C MET A 71 2.01 -13.28 3.81
N GLU A 72 2.60 -14.02 2.88
CA GLU A 72 1.90 -14.57 1.72
C GLU A 72 0.67 -15.38 2.12
N ALA A 73 0.83 -16.32 3.07
CA ALA A 73 -0.28 -17.16 3.53
C ALA A 73 -1.43 -16.34 4.14
N GLU A 74 -1.14 -15.35 4.98
CA GLU A 74 -2.17 -14.50 5.59
C GLU A 74 -2.82 -13.56 4.57
N LEU A 75 -2.08 -13.06 3.59
CA LEU A 75 -2.63 -12.25 2.49
C LEU A 75 -3.56 -13.07 1.60
N LEU A 76 -3.18 -14.30 1.26
CA LEU A 76 -4.04 -15.21 0.51
C LEU A 76 -5.32 -15.54 1.29
N GLU A 77 -5.21 -15.77 2.61
CA GLU A 77 -6.39 -15.94 3.47
C GLU A 77 -7.27 -14.67 3.49
N ALA A 78 -6.68 -13.48 3.59
CA ALA A 78 -7.42 -12.21 3.48
C ALA A 78 -8.24 -12.16 2.18
N ASN A 79 -7.64 -12.54 1.06
CA ASN A 79 -8.32 -12.54 -0.23
C ASN A 79 -9.45 -13.60 -0.30
N GLN A 80 -9.30 -14.75 0.37
CA GLN A 80 -10.39 -15.72 0.52
C GLN A 80 -11.54 -15.17 1.39
N LYS A 81 -11.24 -14.38 2.43
CA LYS A 81 -12.29 -13.68 3.20
C LYS A 81 -13.01 -12.65 2.34
N MET A 82 -12.26 -11.91 1.49
CA MET A 82 -12.88 -10.99 0.53
C MET A 82 -13.84 -11.70 -0.41
N LEU A 83 -13.42 -12.81 -1.01
CA LEU A 83 -14.28 -13.63 -1.87
C LEU A 83 -15.57 -14.08 -1.14
N LYS A 84 -15.46 -14.49 0.13
CA LYS A 84 -16.63 -14.84 0.95
C LYS A 84 -17.54 -13.63 1.20
N MET A 85 -16.97 -12.45 1.50
CA MET A 85 -17.74 -11.22 1.72
C MET A 85 -18.52 -10.78 0.48
N THR A 86 -17.98 -11.02 -0.73
CA THR A 86 -18.67 -10.77 -2.00
C THR A 86 -19.59 -11.91 -2.43
N LYS A 87 -19.83 -12.92 -1.57
CA LYS A 87 -20.62 -14.12 -1.86
C LYS A 87 -20.09 -14.92 -3.07
N GLY A 88 -18.77 -15.01 -3.18
CA GLY A 88 -18.10 -15.74 -4.25
C GLY A 88 -17.96 -14.99 -5.57
N LYS A 89 -18.38 -13.72 -5.64
CA LYS A 89 -18.40 -12.96 -6.90
C LYS A 89 -17.02 -12.42 -7.29
N GLN A 90 -16.30 -11.79 -6.34
CA GLN A 90 -15.05 -11.09 -6.62
C GLN A 90 -14.09 -11.15 -5.41
N LYS A 91 -12.81 -11.04 -5.72
CA LYS A 91 -11.73 -10.86 -4.75
C LYS A 91 -10.77 -9.78 -5.29
N PHE A 92 -9.82 -9.30 -4.49
CA PHE A 92 -8.77 -8.42 -5.00
C PHE A 92 -7.87 -9.16 -5.99
N ARG A 93 -7.47 -8.50 -7.08
CA ARG A 93 -6.42 -8.98 -7.96
C ARG A 93 -5.08 -8.66 -7.32
N TYR A 94 -4.46 -9.66 -6.75
CA TYR A 94 -3.13 -9.54 -6.17
C TYR A 94 -2.04 -9.64 -7.23
N ASP A 95 -0.95 -8.95 -6.99
CA ASP A 95 0.24 -8.99 -7.81
C ASP A 95 1.02 -10.29 -7.55
N PHE A 96 1.21 -11.07 -8.62
CA PHE A 96 1.92 -12.35 -8.57
C PHE A 96 3.14 -12.31 -9.48
N ARG A 97 4.21 -12.93 -9.05
CA ARG A 97 5.39 -13.19 -9.87
C ARG A 97 5.15 -14.35 -10.82
N LYS A 98 6.04 -14.51 -11.80
CA LYS A 98 6.01 -15.60 -12.78
C LYS A 98 6.11 -17.01 -12.17
N ASP A 99 6.66 -17.12 -10.95
CA ASP A 99 6.74 -18.38 -10.21
C ASP A 99 5.44 -18.73 -9.44
N GLY A 100 4.40 -17.91 -9.58
CA GLY A 100 3.09 -18.09 -8.97
C GLY A 100 2.99 -17.67 -7.50
N LYS A 101 4.04 -17.11 -6.91
CA LYS A 101 4.03 -16.53 -5.56
C LYS A 101 3.61 -15.07 -5.60
N LEU A 102 3.09 -14.55 -4.49
CA LEU A 102 2.83 -13.12 -4.38
C LEU A 102 4.12 -12.33 -4.58
N ASP A 103 4.01 -11.22 -5.32
CA ASP A 103 5.10 -10.25 -5.35
C ASP A 103 5.07 -9.40 -4.09
N ILE A 104 6.07 -9.60 -3.24
CA ILE A 104 6.23 -8.91 -1.97
C ILE A 104 7.61 -8.25 -1.97
N SER A 105 7.63 -6.93 -2.06
CA SER A 105 8.85 -6.16 -1.98
C SER A 105 9.27 -5.92 -0.53
N PHE A 106 10.57 -5.99 -0.26
CA PHE A 106 11.15 -5.59 1.01
C PHE A 106 11.65 -4.15 0.93
N VAL A 107 11.28 -3.36 1.93
CA VAL A 107 11.76 -1.98 2.07
C VAL A 107 12.22 -1.75 3.50
N ARG A 108 13.37 -1.09 3.68
CA ARG A 108 13.82 -0.59 4.98
C ARG A 108 13.86 0.93 4.96
N PHE A 109 13.28 1.58 5.97
CA PHE A 109 13.39 3.03 6.12
C PHE A 109 14.85 3.48 6.24
N ASP A 110 15.19 4.58 5.58
CA ASP A 110 16.49 5.23 5.68
C ASP A 110 16.73 5.91 7.04
N LYS A 111 15.66 6.23 7.78
CA LYS A 111 15.67 6.87 9.10
C LYS A 111 14.95 6.02 10.13
N LYS A 112 15.32 6.18 11.40
CA LYS A 112 14.60 5.58 12.52
C LYS A 112 13.32 6.37 12.80
N HIS A 113 12.19 5.68 12.76
CA HIS A 113 10.89 6.22 13.10
C HIS A 113 10.50 5.81 14.51
N LYS A 114 9.99 6.77 15.30
CA LYS A 114 9.56 6.56 16.70
C LYS A 114 8.08 6.17 16.81
N GLY A 115 7.45 5.77 15.72
CA GLY A 115 6.04 5.48 15.70
C GLY A 115 5.14 6.69 15.57
N ASN A 116 4.04 7.01 15.50
CA ASN A 116 3.23 8.25 15.42
C ASN A 116 3.65 9.22 14.30
N TYR A 117 3.97 8.70 13.14
CA TYR A 117 4.02 9.50 11.92
C TYR A 117 2.69 9.35 11.17
N GLY A 118 2.22 10.42 10.55
CA GLY A 118 1.08 10.34 9.64
C GLY A 118 1.42 9.60 8.35
N MET A 119 0.41 9.23 7.58
CA MET A 119 0.53 8.52 6.29
C MET A 119 1.49 9.19 5.29
N ASN A 120 1.64 10.50 5.37
CA ASN A 120 2.44 11.27 4.42
C ASN A 120 3.90 10.82 4.31
N TYR A 121 4.46 10.29 5.41
CA TYR A 121 5.86 9.91 5.36
C TYR A 121 6.11 8.57 4.65
N PRO A 122 5.43 7.47 5.00
CA PRO A 122 5.56 6.22 4.24
C PRO A 122 5.21 6.41 2.76
N ASP A 123 4.14 7.13 2.44
CA ASP A 123 3.71 7.39 1.06
C ASP A 123 4.81 8.08 0.26
N ALA A 124 5.38 9.15 0.81
CA ALA A 124 6.46 9.87 0.17
C ALA A 124 7.71 9.02 -0.04
N TYR A 125 8.04 8.21 0.95
CA TYR A 125 9.20 7.35 0.90
C TYR A 125 9.03 6.25 -0.14
N LEU A 126 7.90 5.56 -0.14
CA LEU A 126 7.59 4.52 -1.12
C LEU A 126 7.47 5.08 -2.54
N THR A 127 6.81 6.22 -2.70
CA THR A 127 6.75 6.93 -4.01
C THR A 127 8.13 7.27 -4.54
N LYS A 128 9.04 7.73 -3.69
CA LYS A 128 10.45 8.03 -4.05
C LYS A 128 11.20 6.78 -4.50
N LEU A 129 10.87 5.61 -3.96
CA LEU A 129 11.47 4.33 -4.32
C LEU A 129 10.84 3.71 -5.58
N GLY A 130 9.85 4.34 -6.18
CA GLY A 130 9.21 3.86 -7.41
C GLY A 130 7.88 3.14 -7.20
N PHE A 131 7.42 2.93 -5.96
CA PHE A 131 6.12 2.34 -5.67
C PHE A 131 5.00 3.36 -5.89
N ASN A 132 4.73 3.71 -7.14
CA ASN A 132 3.79 4.77 -7.52
C ASN A 132 3.08 4.52 -8.84
N ASP A 133 3.03 3.29 -9.33
CA ASP A 133 2.26 2.97 -10.54
C ASP A 133 0.76 3.16 -10.27
N PRO A 134 0.05 3.99 -11.06
CA PRO A 134 -1.37 4.24 -10.89
C PRO A 134 -2.25 3.00 -11.20
N ASN A 135 -1.70 1.96 -11.79
CA ASN A 135 -2.37 0.67 -11.99
C ASN A 135 -2.12 -0.29 -10.81
N LYS A 136 -1.44 0.18 -9.74
CA LYS A 136 -1.23 -0.62 -8.52
C LYS A 136 -1.74 0.10 -7.29
N LEU A 137 -2.35 -0.64 -6.39
CA LEU A 137 -2.51 -0.25 -4.99
C LEU A 137 -1.36 -0.88 -4.23
N TYR A 138 -0.62 -0.09 -3.47
CA TYR A 138 0.50 -0.55 -2.66
C TYR A 138 0.06 -0.75 -1.22
N PHE A 139 0.31 -1.93 -0.69
CA PHE A 139 -0.10 -2.26 0.66
C PHE A 139 1.06 -2.78 1.50
N ALA A 140 1.43 -2.04 2.55
CA ALA A 140 2.60 -2.40 3.35
C ALA A 140 2.24 -2.93 4.74
N TRP A 141 2.91 -4.03 5.12
CA TRP A 141 3.02 -4.49 6.49
C TRP A 141 4.24 -3.84 7.13
N VAL A 142 3.99 -2.90 8.03
CA VAL A 142 5.03 -2.04 8.61
C VAL A 142 5.42 -2.58 9.99
N ASP A 143 6.67 -3.02 10.13
CA ASP A 143 7.18 -3.58 11.38
C ASP A 143 7.63 -2.47 12.35
N VAL A 144 6.67 -1.66 12.78
CA VAL A 144 6.86 -0.59 13.77
C VAL A 144 5.79 -0.64 14.84
N ASN A 145 6.09 -0.05 16.01
CA ASN A 145 5.08 0.28 16.99
C ASN A 145 4.35 1.56 16.55
N HIS A 146 3.03 1.51 16.52
CA HIS A 146 2.19 2.65 16.15
C HIS A 146 0.95 2.72 17.06
N ARG A 147 0.39 3.91 17.27
CA ARG A 147 -0.82 4.11 18.07
C ARG A 147 -2.05 3.49 17.41
N ASP A 148 -2.11 3.51 16.05
CA ASP A 148 -3.21 2.96 15.27
C ASP A 148 -2.89 1.53 14.80
N GLY A 149 -3.90 0.77 14.39
CA GLY A 149 -3.73 -0.58 13.85
C GLY A 149 -3.29 -0.56 12.39
N GLY A 150 -3.80 0.41 11.64
CA GLY A 150 -3.49 0.62 10.24
C GLY A 150 -3.86 2.03 9.81
N GLN A 151 -3.61 2.34 8.56
CA GLN A 151 -3.97 3.59 7.90
C GLN A 151 -4.11 3.32 6.39
N GLY A 152 -5.12 3.88 5.76
CA GLY A 152 -5.32 3.81 4.30
C GLY A 152 -5.32 5.19 3.67
N SER A 153 -4.54 5.36 2.61
CA SER A 153 -4.59 6.52 1.71
C SER A 153 -5.11 6.10 0.33
N VAL A 154 -5.08 7.00 -0.63
CA VAL A 154 -5.59 6.70 -1.99
C VAL A 154 -4.79 5.65 -2.74
N HIS A 155 -3.51 5.55 -2.48
CA HIS A 155 -2.55 4.77 -3.27
C HIS A 155 -1.79 3.77 -2.42
N HIS A 156 -1.61 4.09 -1.16
CA HIS A 156 -0.89 3.30 -0.19
C HIS A 156 -1.76 2.96 1.01
N GLY A 157 -1.64 1.73 1.50
CA GLY A 157 -2.25 1.28 2.74
C GLY A 157 -1.23 0.60 3.65
N TYR A 158 -1.50 0.62 4.94
CA TYR A 158 -0.56 0.15 5.95
C TYR A 158 -1.28 -0.59 7.06
N ILE A 159 -0.66 -1.68 7.55
CA ILE A 159 -0.91 -2.16 8.90
C ILE A 159 0.39 -2.09 9.72
N PHE A 160 0.29 -1.82 11.01
CA PHE A 160 1.44 -1.64 11.90
C PHE A 160 1.59 -2.87 12.80
N LEU A 161 2.49 -3.78 12.43
CA LEU A 161 2.61 -5.12 13.02
C LEU A 161 2.84 -5.16 14.52
N LYS A 162 3.44 -4.09 15.10
CA LYS A 162 3.68 -3.95 16.54
C LYS A 162 2.66 -3.07 17.26
N SER A 163 1.58 -2.69 16.58
CA SER A 163 0.48 -1.98 17.23
C SER A 163 -0.26 -2.90 18.20
N LYS A 164 -0.74 -2.34 19.32
CA LYS A 164 -1.58 -3.05 20.29
C LYS A 164 -2.88 -3.60 19.70
N TYR A 165 -3.32 -3.07 18.56
CA TYR A 165 -4.52 -3.52 17.85
C TYR A 165 -4.27 -4.70 16.92
N ILE A 166 -3.00 -5.05 16.66
CA ILE A 166 -2.58 -6.11 15.74
C ILE A 166 -2.02 -7.29 16.54
N SER A 167 -2.90 -8.09 17.10
CA SER A 167 -2.52 -9.31 17.85
C SER A 167 -2.97 -10.57 17.11
N GLY A 168 -2.00 -11.35 16.63
CA GLY A 168 -2.27 -12.62 15.94
C GLY A 168 -2.75 -12.46 14.48
N SER A 169 -2.80 -13.57 13.76
CA SER A 169 -3.14 -13.66 12.35
C SER A 169 -4.53 -13.09 12.04
N HIS A 170 -5.53 -13.45 12.81
CA HIS A 170 -6.91 -12.98 12.63
C HIS A 170 -7.00 -11.44 12.56
N LYS A 171 -6.29 -10.74 13.45
CA LYS A 171 -6.30 -9.26 13.48
C LYS A 171 -5.50 -8.66 12.33
N ARG A 172 -4.39 -9.30 11.92
CA ARG A 172 -3.65 -8.84 10.72
C ARG A 172 -4.49 -8.98 9.46
N ILE A 173 -5.15 -10.10 9.26
CA ILE A 173 -6.05 -10.35 8.13
C ILE A 173 -7.20 -9.33 8.11
N LEU A 174 -7.85 -9.15 9.25
CA LEU A 174 -8.99 -8.22 9.38
C LEU A 174 -8.55 -6.79 9.06
N MET A 175 -7.46 -6.32 9.66
CA MET A 175 -6.95 -4.97 9.46
C MET A 175 -6.39 -4.76 8.04
N THR A 176 -5.77 -5.79 7.45
CA THR A 176 -5.36 -5.73 6.03
C THR A 176 -6.56 -5.45 5.12
N LEU A 177 -7.66 -6.16 5.30
CA LEU A 177 -8.87 -5.92 4.50
C LEU A 177 -9.54 -4.57 4.83
N HIS A 178 -9.52 -4.14 6.10
CA HIS A 178 -10.00 -2.84 6.52
C HIS A 178 -9.29 -1.72 5.76
N GLU A 179 -7.98 -1.67 5.89
CA GLU A 179 -7.18 -0.60 5.28
C GLU A 179 -7.12 -0.72 3.75
N LEU A 180 -7.10 -1.93 3.20
CA LEU A 180 -7.16 -2.13 1.75
C LEU A 180 -8.50 -1.63 1.17
N THR A 181 -9.59 -1.79 1.91
CA THR A 181 -10.89 -1.21 1.54
C THR A 181 -10.83 0.32 1.54
N HIS A 182 -10.17 0.96 2.50
CA HIS A 182 -9.94 2.41 2.48
C HIS A 182 -9.07 2.84 1.29
N VAL A 183 -8.00 2.13 0.99
CA VAL A 183 -7.13 2.40 -0.18
C VAL A 183 -7.91 2.29 -1.49
N ALA A 184 -8.84 1.34 -1.55
CA ALA A 184 -9.78 1.18 -2.66
C ALA A 184 -10.79 2.33 -2.77
N GLY A 185 -10.77 3.28 -1.84
CA GLY A 185 -11.61 4.47 -1.88
C GLY A 185 -12.92 4.38 -1.10
N PHE A 186 -13.13 3.37 -0.30
CA PHE A 186 -14.32 3.18 0.53
C PHE A 186 -14.02 3.51 2.01
N ALA A 187 -14.86 4.24 2.79
CA ALA A 187 -16.15 4.73 2.37
C ALA A 187 -16.04 6.15 1.79
N TRP A 188 -16.60 6.33 0.61
CA TRP A 188 -16.77 7.65 0.02
C TRP A 188 -17.74 8.50 0.85
N GLU A 189 -17.68 9.83 0.71
CA GLU A 189 -18.63 10.73 1.40
C GLU A 189 -20.09 10.41 1.05
N CYS A 190 -20.35 9.98 -0.18
CA CYS A 190 -21.68 9.56 -0.64
C CYS A 190 -22.11 8.19 -0.12
N THR A 191 -21.22 7.38 0.47
CA THR A 191 -21.57 6.05 0.97
C THR A 191 -22.58 6.14 2.10
N LYS A 192 -23.73 5.50 1.95
CA LYS A 192 -24.78 5.53 2.96
C LYS A 192 -24.29 4.93 4.28
N GLY A 193 -24.49 5.68 5.37
CA GLY A 193 -24.03 5.28 6.71
C GLY A 193 -22.57 5.57 6.97
N ASN A 194 -21.88 6.31 6.08
CA ASN A 194 -20.53 6.78 6.32
C ASN A 194 -20.47 7.69 7.55
N GLN A 195 -19.54 7.37 8.44
CA GLN A 195 -19.18 8.17 9.60
C GLN A 195 -17.65 8.35 9.60
N ARG A 196 -17.18 9.46 9.06
CA ARG A 196 -15.72 9.78 9.00
C ARG A 196 -14.91 8.67 8.34
N GLY A 197 -15.32 8.21 7.18
CA GLY A 197 -14.63 7.15 6.43
C GLY A 197 -14.99 5.73 6.85
N HIS A 198 -15.89 5.52 7.82
CA HIS A 198 -16.26 4.20 8.31
C HIS A 198 -17.75 3.93 8.15
N VAL A 199 -18.10 2.66 7.93
CA VAL A 199 -19.49 2.20 7.84
C VAL A 199 -19.72 1.11 8.88
N GLY A 200 -20.56 1.36 9.86
CA GLY A 200 -20.76 0.48 11.00
C GLY A 200 -21.11 -0.96 10.63
N SER A 201 -20.63 -1.91 11.42
CA SER A 201 -20.82 -3.36 11.26
C SER A 201 -20.35 -3.96 9.94
N THR A 202 -19.35 -3.34 9.31
CA THR A 202 -18.69 -3.81 8.08
C THR A 202 -17.19 -4.03 8.30
N ILE A 203 -16.47 -4.38 7.22
CA ILE A 203 -14.99 -4.52 7.24
C ILE A 203 -14.30 -3.20 7.58
N ILE A 204 -14.91 -2.07 7.27
CA ILE A 204 -14.48 -0.72 7.68
C ILE A 204 -15.41 -0.19 8.78
N GLY A 205 -15.63 -0.98 9.82
CA GLY A 205 -16.40 -0.60 11.00
C GLY A 205 -15.69 0.50 11.80
N GLY A 206 -16.48 1.39 12.40
CA GLY A 206 -15.93 2.44 13.26
C GLY A 206 -15.59 1.96 14.68
N PRO A 207 -14.95 2.79 15.49
CA PRO A 207 -14.53 2.46 16.86
C PRO A 207 -15.67 1.95 17.77
N SER A 208 -16.90 2.40 17.52
CA SER A 208 -18.07 1.99 18.31
C SER A 208 -18.72 0.67 17.87
N THR A 209 -18.47 0.24 16.62
CA THR A 209 -19.11 -0.95 16.05
C THR A 209 -18.15 -2.12 15.83
N GLY A 210 -16.85 -1.82 15.80
CA GLY A 210 -15.79 -2.77 15.47
C GLY A 210 -15.86 -3.29 14.04
N ASP A 211 -14.75 -3.83 13.56
CA ASP A 211 -14.65 -4.41 12.23
C ASP A 211 -15.25 -5.81 12.19
N LYS A 212 -15.87 -6.14 11.07
CA LYS A 212 -16.42 -7.47 10.79
C LYS A 212 -16.09 -7.89 9.36
N PHE A 213 -15.90 -9.18 9.11
CA PHE A 213 -15.80 -9.70 7.74
C PHE A 213 -17.16 -9.63 7.02
N SER A 214 -17.56 -8.41 6.68
CA SER A 214 -18.80 -8.09 5.98
C SER A 214 -18.64 -6.78 5.21
N LEU A 215 -19.14 -6.73 3.99
CA LEU A 215 -19.24 -5.49 3.20
C LEU A 215 -20.58 -4.76 3.46
N GLY A 216 -21.49 -5.39 4.24
CA GLY A 216 -22.81 -4.83 4.42
C GLY A 216 -23.54 -4.64 3.09
N LYS A 217 -24.53 -3.74 3.09
CA LYS A 217 -25.33 -3.44 1.90
C LYS A 217 -24.97 -2.12 1.20
N TYR A 218 -23.95 -1.41 1.70
CA TYR A 218 -23.64 -0.06 1.21
C TYR A 218 -22.20 0.09 0.68
N LEU A 219 -21.38 -0.96 0.76
CA LEU A 219 -20.01 -0.94 0.23
C LEU A 219 -19.90 -1.65 -1.12
N TYR A 220 -20.67 -2.73 -1.31
CA TYR A 220 -20.53 -3.60 -2.46
C TYR A 220 -21.88 -3.95 -3.05
N ASP A 221 -22.04 -3.78 -4.37
CA ASP A 221 -23.24 -4.10 -5.16
C ASP A 221 -24.50 -3.40 -4.61
N HIS A 222 -24.35 -2.12 -4.22
CA HIS A 222 -25.44 -1.35 -3.61
C HIS A 222 -26.40 -0.73 -4.62
N GLY A 223 -26.01 -0.64 -5.90
CA GLY A 223 -26.85 -0.17 -6.99
C GLY A 223 -27.16 1.34 -7.00
N ASP A 224 -26.53 2.14 -6.12
CA ASP A 224 -26.68 3.60 -6.14
C ASP A 224 -25.83 4.19 -7.26
N PRO A 225 -26.44 4.79 -8.32
CA PRO A 225 -25.69 5.32 -9.45
C PRO A 225 -24.95 6.63 -9.12
N THR A 226 -25.21 7.22 -7.95
CA THR A 226 -24.62 8.50 -7.53
C THR A 226 -23.38 8.31 -6.66
N CYS A 227 -23.06 7.08 -6.27
CA CYS A 227 -21.92 6.75 -5.42
C CYS A 227 -21.09 5.60 -6.02
N PRO A 228 -19.74 5.61 -5.89
CA PRO A 228 -18.91 4.49 -6.31
C PRO A 228 -19.34 3.19 -5.65
N ASP A 229 -19.43 2.15 -6.45
CA ASP A 229 -19.73 0.81 -5.98
C ASP A 229 -18.46 -0.05 -6.01
N MET A 230 -18.12 -0.68 -4.90
CA MET A 230 -16.91 -1.48 -4.80
C MET A 230 -16.84 -2.60 -5.84
N LYS A 231 -17.99 -3.12 -6.30
CA LYS A 231 -18.04 -4.13 -7.38
C LYS A 231 -17.42 -3.64 -8.70
N ASP A 232 -17.42 -2.33 -8.93
CA ASP A 232 -16.89 -1.72 -10.16
C ASP A 232 -15.38 -1.37 -10.06
N LEU A 233 -14.72 -1.72 -8.96
CA LEU A 233 -13.32 -1.41 -8.72
C LEU A 233 -12.41 -2.22 -9.67
N VAL A 234 -11.54 -1.56 -10.42
CA VAL A 234 -10.61 -2.21 -11.37
C VAL A 234 -9.64 -3.19 -10.72
N PHE A 235 -9.41 -3.06 -9.42
CA PHE A 235 -8.52 -3.93 -8.62
C PHE A 235 -9.19 -5.22 -8.15
N LEU A 236 -10.45 -5.45 -8.52
CA LEU A 236 -11.14 -6.71 -8.28
C LEU A 236 -11.12 -7.61 -9.50
N GLU A 237 -11.16 -8.92 -9.25
CA GLU A 237 -11.29 -9.95 -10.28
C GLU A 237 -12.47 -10.91 -9.95
N PRO A 238 -13.30 -11.26 -10.95
CA PRO A 238 -13.32 -10.72 -12.30
C PRO A 238 -13.66 -9.22 -12.32
N THR A 239 -13.10 -8.49 -13.29
CA THR A 239 -13.36 -7.06 -13.45
C THR A 239 -14.81 -6.83 -13.86
N SER A 240 -15.44 -5.79 -13.30
CA SER A 240 -16.80 -5.37 -13.67
C SER A 240 -16.86 -4.80 -15.09
N ASP A 241 -18.03 -4.89 -15.73
CA ASP A 241 -18.33 -4.24 -17.01
C ASP A 241 -18.31 -2.70 -16.95
N ASN A 242 -18.39 -2.14 -15.73
CA ASN A 242 -18.30 -0.69 -15.49
C ASN A 242 -17.13 -0.36 -14.54
N PRO A 243 -15.87 -0.64 -14.92
CA PRO A 243 -14.73 -0.53 -14.02
C PRO A 243 -14.35 0.92 -13.75
N PHE A 244 -13.97 1.23 -12.52
CA PHE A 244 -13.35 2.50 -12.17
C PHE A 244 -12.05 2.30 -11.38
N ASN A 245 -11.12 3.26 -11.53
CA ASN A 245 -9.87 3.29 -10.79
C ASN A 245 -9.92 4.43 -9.75
N PRO A 246 -9.91 4.13 -8.44
CA PRO A 246 -10.00 5.14 -7.39
C PRO A 246 -8.81 6.09 -7.38
N VAL A 247 -7.62 5.65 -7.79
CA VAL A 247 -6.43 6.50 -7.87
C VAL A 247 -6.65 7.66 -8.84
N TYR A 248 -7.19 7.37 -10.03
CA TYR A 248 -7.50 8.42 -11.00
C TYR A 248 -8.67 9.29 -10.57
N LEU A 249 -9.66 8.68 -9.95
CA LEU A 249 -10.86 9.36 -9.51
C LEU A 249 -10.55 10.40 -8.43
N LYS A 250 -9.84 10.01 -7.38
CA LYS A 250 -9.44 10.94 -6.32
C LYS A 250 -8.48 12.03 -6.81
N CYS A 251 -7.58 11.73 -7.73
CA CYS A 251 -6.75 12.75 -8.36
C CYS A 251 -7.58 13.77 -9.14
N ALA A 252 -8.61 13.35 -9.84
CA ALA A 252 -9.51 14.24 -10.55
C ALA A 252 -10.34 15.08 -9.58
N MET A 253 -10.86 14.51 -8.51
CA MET A 253 -11.58 15.20 -7.44
C MET A 253 -10.69 16.22 -6.72
N ALA A 254 -9.46 15.84 -6.33
CA ALA A 254 -8.50 16.77 -5.72
C ALA A 254 -8.20 17.97 -6.64
N ALA A 255 -8.14 17.77 -7.96
CA ALA A 255 -7.96 18.85 -8.92
C ALA A 255 -9.15 19.81 -8.97
N GLU A 256 -10.35 19.35 -8.71
CA GLU A 256 -11.57 20.18 -8.67
C GLU A 256 -11.73 20.91 -7.33
N VAL A 257 -11.45 20.23 -6.21
CA VAL A 257 -11.41 20.84 -4.87
C VAL A 257 -10.35 21.96 -4.82
N GLY A 258 -9.17 21.74 -5.39
CA GLY A 258 -8.13 22.76 -5.51
C GLY A 258 -8.51 23.98 -6.39
N ARG A 259 -9.65 23.91 -7.10
CA ARG A 259 -10.26 25.01 -7.85
C ARG A 259 -11.45 25.65 -7.14
N GLY A 260 -11.71 25.28 -5.87
CA GLY A 260 -12.84 25.81 -5.08
C GLY A 260 -14.21 25.20 -5.44
N ILE A 261 -14.22 24.12 -6.20
CA ILE A 261 -15.45 23.38 -6.50
C ILE A 261 -15.55 22.23 -5.50
N ALA A 262 -16.29 22.43 -4.42
CA ALA A 262 -16.61 21.34 -3.51
C ALA A 262 -17.53 20.31 -4.23
N PRO A 263 -17.27 19.01 -4.10
CA PRO A 263 -18.23 18.02 -4.52
C PRO A 263 -19.48 18.17 -3.65
N ASP A 264 -20.62 18.49 -4.27
CA ASP A 264 -21.89 18.46 -3.57
C ASP A 264 -22.37 17.01 -3.41
N ASN A 265 -23.22 16.75 -2.42
CA ASN A 265 -23.73 15.41 -2.09
C ASN A 265 -24.62 14.79 -3.19
N ASN A 266 -24.90 15.51 -4.28
CA ASN A 266 -25.67 15.08 -5.46
C ASN A 266 -24.78 14.82 -6.69
N TYR A 267 -23.50 14.66 -6.49
CA TYR A 267 -22.51 14.62 -7.55
C TYR A 267 -22.46 13.26 -8.24
N ASP A 268 -23.01 13.16 -9.43
CA ASP A 268 -22.84 12.00 -10.32
C ASP A 268 -21.44 11.99 -10.93
N TRP A 269 -20.48 11.53 -10.14
CA TRP A 269 -19.07 11.44 -10.53
C TRP A 269 -18.84 10.46 -11.68
N ARG A 270 -19.70 9.42 -11.89
CA ARG A 270 -19.64 8.51 -13.05
C ARG A 270 -19.89 9.27 -14.36
N LYS A 271 -20.83 10.19 -14.42
CA LYS A 271 -21.06 11.05 -15.58
C LYS A 271 -19.90 12.02 -15.82
N ARG A 272 -19.30 12.55 -14.76
CA ARG A 272 -18.24 13.56 -14.82
C ARG A 272 -16.86 12.98 -15.10
N TYR A 273 -16.62 11.75 -14.66
CA TYR A 273 -15.35 11.02 -14.85
C TYR A 273 -15.50 9.84 -15.82
N SER A 274 -16.20 10.06 -16.94
CA SER A 274 -16.21 9.10 -18.05
C SER A 274 -14.79 8.64 -18.42
N HIS A 275 -14.65 7.43 -18.95
CA HIS A 275 -13.37 6.84 -19.37
C HIS A 275 -12.46 7.81 -20.17
N LYS A 276 -13.04 8.70 -21.01
CA LYS A 276 -12.30 9.74 -21.74
C LYS A 276 -11.65 10.78 -20.82
N LYS A 277 -12.30 11.12 -19.69
CA LYS A 277 -11.79 12.10 -18.74
C LYS A 277 -10.76 11.50 -17.80
N LEU A 278 -10.97 10.26 -17.39
CA LEU A 278 -9.98 9.47 -16.65
C LEU A 278 -8.72 9.23 -17.49
N ALA A 279 -8.85 8.94 -18.78
CA ALA A 279 -7.72 8.83 -19.72
C ALA A 279 -6.94 10.16 -19.87
N LYS A 280 -7.61 11.32 -19.80
CA LYS A 280 -6.94 12.65 -19.78
C LYS A 280 -6.19 12.88 -18.47
N VAL A 281 -6.73 12.43 -17.34
CA VAL A 281 -6.03 12.48 -16.04
C VAL A 281 -4.81 11.56 -16.08
N LYS A 282 -4.90 10.38 -16.68
CA LYS A 282 -3.78 9.46 -16.90
C LYS A 282 -2.62 10.10 -17.69
N LYS A 283 -2.91 10.88 -18.74
CA LYS A 283 -1.89 11.61 -19.51
C LYS A 283 -1.24 12.76 -18.73
N LYS A 284 -1.90 13.29 -17.70
CA LYS A 284 -1.38 14.35 -16.82
C LYS A 284 -0.82 13.78 -15.52
N ARG A 285 -0.06 12.69 -15.57
CA ARG A 285 0.58 12.00 -14.41
C ARG A 285 1.28 12.94 -13.43
N THR A 286 1.82 14.05 -13.89
CA THR A 286 2.43 15.11 -13.07
C THR A 286 1.45 15.77 -12.08
N TRP A 287 0.15 15.52 -12.18
CA TRP A 287 -0.87 16.10 -11.33
C TRP A 287 -1.14 15.32 -10.04
N CYS A 288 -0.95 14.01 -10.04
CA CYS A 288 -0.99 13.15 -8.87
C CYS A 288 0.39 12.91 -8.26
N THR A 289 1.34 13.80 -8.51
CA THR A 289 2.65 13.74 -7.88
C THR A 289 2.56 14.21 -6.42
N TYR A 290 3.43 13.63 -5.60
CA TYR A 290 3.62 13.80 -4.17
C TYR A 290 3.25 15.17 -3.55
N ASN A 291 3.59 16.29 -4.20
CA ASN A 291 3.36 17.63 -3.64
C ASN A 291 1.87 18.05 -3.54
N ARG A 292 0.96 17.39 -4.26
CA ARG A 292 -0.49 17.64 -4.15
C ARG A 292 -1.20 16.64 -3.24
N TYR A 293 -0.70 15.42 -3.13
CA TYR A 293 -1.11 14.47 -2.10
C TYR A 293 -0.95 15.05 -0.70
N LYS A 294 0.15 15.76 -0.44
CA LYS A 294 0.45 16.37 0.84
C LYS A 294 -0.63 17.35 1.30
N ASN A 295 -1.19 18.13 0.38
CA ASN A 295 -2.19 19.15 0.72
C ASN A 295 -3.61 18.57 0.91
N TYR A 296 -3.87 17.35 0.41
CA TYR A 296 -5.18 16.72 0.52
C TYR A 296 -5.33 15.81 1.75
N SER A 297 -4.25 15.15 2.16
CA SER A 297 -4.23 14.31 3.37
C SER A 297 -4.30 15.13 4.65
N ASP A 298 -3.88 16.41 4.62
CA ASP A 298 -3.90 17.31 5.79
C ASP A 298 -5.26 17.97 6.02
N SER A 299 -6.20 17.90 5.07
CA SER A 299 -7.51 18.55 5.14
C SER A 299 -8.68 17.62 5.47
N GLY A 300 -8.46 16.33 5.63
CA GLY A 300 -9.53 15.32 5.67
C GLY A 300 -9.60 14.40 6.89
N HIS A 301 -8.95 14.72 8.02
CA HIS A 301 -9.09 13.90 9.25
C HIS A 301 -9.07 14.73 10.51
#